data_e6cd8f448a27d3b5c28af15f0ef6cb01
#
_entry.id   e6cd8f448a27d3b5c28af15f0ef6cb01
#
_cell.length_a   1.000
_cell.length_b   1.000
_cell.length_c   1.000
_cell.angle_alpha   90.00
_cell.angle_beta   90.00
_cell.angle_gamma   90.00
#
_symmetry.space_group_name_H-M   'P 1'
#
loop_
_entity.id
_entity.type
_entity.pdbx_description
1 polymer ?
#
loop_
_entity_poly.entity_id
_entity_poly.type
_entity_poly.pdbx_seq_one_letter_code
_entity_poly.pdbx_strand_id
1 'polypeptide(L)'
;RGIPTTWQGAAYAREHESISPLPMNKVDLLRSQIGMDWSKEIVEDATIEDLDEEAIKRARELFSKRQSDRKKAQEVLKKLSDIEVLNKAGITIKGKITRTALLLLGKSEAKYFFDGFIPRITWTLYNADNSVKAYEHFDIPMLMAVDKVYSRIRNVKYRYIAGQQTLFPDEVDQYEPELIKEIINNCIAHQDYRLRGKINVEEFEDRLVFINEGAFIPETIEQALEPGYKPPYYRNVFLCNAMVNLYMIDTNSMGIPMMYQIQRDKCFPLPTYDLNTINRVTVTVYGKILDKNYTQLLYSNEDLDMRTVFLLDKVQKQEVVSKESFKDLKKKGLVEGRYPNVFVSFKVADIVGQKAAYVRNKGLDDDICKQLIIKALQSMGEASKRDLMEVLEKALPEVLSDEQKSKKVSNLLQAMKKDGIVVTTGTNRYAKWYLIKND
;
A
#
# COMPACT_ATOMS: atom_id res chain seq x y z
N ARG A 1 -17.09 8.09 20.78
CA ARG A 1 -15.86 7.57 20.09
C ARG A 1 -14.86 8.70 20.01
N GLY A 2 -13.55 8.41 20.11
CA GLY A 2 -12.50 9.45 20.06
C GLY A 2 -11.96 9.89 21.41
N ILE A 3 -12.63 9.57 22.53
CA ILE A 3 -12.09 9.78 23.87
C ILE A 3 -11.49 8.44 24.31
N PRO A 4 -10.16 8.34 24.46
CA PRO A 4 -9.55 7.11 24.95
C PRO A 4 -9.97 6.86 26.41
N THR A 5 -10.23 5.62 26.74
CA THR A 5 -10.46 5.22 28.13
C THR A 5 -9.20 5.47 28.95
N THR A 6 -9.30 6.25 30.03
CA THR A 6 -8.18 6.56 30.89
C THR A 6 -8.32 5.90 32.25
N TRP A 7 -7.21 5.39 32.79
CA TRP A 7 -7.10 4.89 34.15
C TRP A 7 -5.80 5.39 34.75
N GLN A 8 -5.85 5.94 35.97
CA GLN A 8 -4.71 6.58 36.65
C GLN A 8 -3.93 7.59 35.78
N GLY A 9 -4.64 8.35 34.95
CA GLY A 9 -4.04 9.38 34.10
C GLY A 9 -3.42 8.88 32.79
N ALA A 10 -3.35 7.58 32.55
CA ALA A 10 -2.90 7.00 31.29
C ALA A 10 -4.08 6.48 30.45
N ALA A 11 -4.01 6.61 29.12
CA ALA A 11 -4.95 5.99 28.19
C ALA A 11 -4.49 4.57 27.88
N TYR A 12 -5.44 3.65 27.80
CA TYR A 12 -5.18 2.23 27.53
C TYR A 12 -5.96 1.74 26.30
N ALA A 13 -5.38 0.83 25.55
CA ALA A 13 -6.06 0.07 24.51
C ALA A 13 -5.82 -1.43 24.69
N ARG A 14 -6.74 -2.21 24.15
CA ARG A 14 -6.59 -3.65 24.07
C ARG A 14 -5.87 -3.99 22.76
N GLU A 15 -4.69 -4.59 22.87
CA GLU A 15 -3.97 -5.18 21.75
C GLU A 15 -4.00 -6.72 21.91
N HIS A 16 -4.77 -7.40 21.06
CA HIS A 16 -5.02 -8.84 21.12
C HIS A 16 -5.62 -9.26 22.48
N GLU A 17 -4.86 -9.97 23.31
CA GLU A 17 -5.30 -10.48 24.62
C GLU A 17 -4.80 -9.62 25.79
N SER A 18 -3.97 -8.61 25.55
CA SER A 18 -3.39 -7.74 26.58
C SER A 18 -3.95 -6.30 26.51
N ILE A 19 -3.96 -5.63 27.66
CA ILE A 19 -4.24 -4.20 27.77
C ILE A 19 -2.90 -3.49 27.94
N SER A 20 -2.56 -2.59 27.02
CA SER A 20 -1.34 -1.81 27.06
C SER A 20 -1.60 -0.31 27.13
N PRO A 21 -0.72 0.49 27.74
CA PRO A 21 -0.83 1.95 27.68
C PRO A 21 -0.73 2.43 26.24
N LEU A 22 -1.65 3.30 25.84
CA LEU A 22 -1.59 3.97 24.53
C LEU A 22 -0.46 4.98 24.53
N PRO A 23 0.46 4.91 23.56
CA PRO A 23 1.43 5.98 23.34
C PRO A 23 0.75 7.33 23.11
N MET A 24 1.37 8.42 23.52
CA MET A 24 0.81 9.77 23.46
C MET A 24 0.38 10.15 22.03
N ASN A 25 1.15 9.77 21.03
CA ASN A 25 0.82 9.97 19.61
C ASN A 25 -0.48 9.29 19.18
N LYS A 26 -0.78 8.08 19.68
CA LYS A 26 -2.06 7.40 19.46
C LYS A 26 -3.21 8.09 20.21
N VAL A 27 -2.94 8.62 21.42
CA VAL A 27 -3.91 9.41 22.18
C VAL A 27 -4.28 10.69 21.43
N ASP A 28 -3.30 11.41 20.92
CA ASP A 28 -3.51 12.65 20.17
C ASP A 28 -4.20 12.37 18.82
N LEU A 29 -3.90 11.26 18.18
CA LEU A 29 -4.60 10.79 16.98
C LEU A 29 -6.09 10.55 17.30
N LEU A 30 -6.42 9.85 18.40
CA LEU A 30 -7.80 9.63 18.82
C LEU A 30 -8.51 10.94 19.17
N ARG A 31 -7.83 11.85 19.84
CA ARG A 31 -8.38 13.19 20.16
C ARG A 31 -8.61 14.01 18.89
N SER A 32 -7.72 13.93 17.90
CA SER A 32 -7.89 14.63 16.63
C SER A 32 -9.11 14.14 15.83
N GLN A 33 -9.57 12.91 16.08
CA GLN A 33 -10.79 12.35 15.48
C GLN A 33 -12.09 12.97 16.05
N ILE A 34 -12.02 13.62 17.23
CA ILE A 34 -13.17 14.31 17.84
C ILE A 34 -13.33 15.73 17.30
N GLY A 35 -12.29 16.26 16.64
CA GLY A 35 -12.30 17.63 16.11
C GLY A 35 -13.43 17.85 15.10
N MET A 36 -13.95 19.06 15.04
CA MET A 36 -14.84 19.49 13.97
C MET A 36 -14.16 19.24 12.62
N ASP A 37 -14.95 18.85 11.63
CA ASP A 37 -14.50 18.70 10.25
C ASP A 37 -13.89 20.02 9.77
N TRP A 38 -12.56 20.08 9.67
CA TRP A 38 -11.81 21.27 9.24
C TRP A 38 -12.34 21.80 7.90
N SER A 39 -12.71 20.91 7.00
CA SER A 39 -13.14 21.27 5.66
C SER A 39 -14.48 22.00 5.63
N LYS A 40 -15.30 21.83 6.68
CA LYS A 40 -16.62 22.49 6.82
C LYS A 40 -16.54 23.88 7.43
N GLU A 41 -15.39 24.27 7.97
CA GLU A 41 -15.23 25.57 8.65
C GLU A 41 -15.57 26.72 7.71
N ILE A 42 -16.38 27.66 8.19
CA ILE A 42 -16.72 28.90 7.48
C ILE A 42 -15.60 29.91 7.70
N VAL A 43 -15.15 30.53 6.63
CA VAL A 43 -14.15 31.60 6.64
C VAL A 43 -14.89 32.93 6.54
N GLU A 44 -15.04 33.62 7.69
CA GLU A 44 -15.98 34.75 7.82
C GLU A 44 -15.68 35.91 6.87
N ASP A 45 -14.40 36.22 6.62
CA ASP A 45 -13.98 37.33 5.75
C ASP A 45 -13.90 36.96 4.27
N ALA A 46 -14.13 35.69 3.91
CA ALA A 46 -14.06 35.25 2.53
C ALA A 46 -15.38 35.43 1.79
N THR A 47 -15.29 35.86 0.55
CA THR A 47 -16.43 36.12 -0.34
C THR A 47 -16.31 35.28 -1.63
N ILE A 48 -17.32 35.35 -2.48
CA ILE A 48 -17.27 34.69 -3.79
C ILE A 48 -16.17 35.28 -4.70
N GLU A 49 -15.77 36.54 -4.44
CA GLU A 49 -14.71 37.22 -5.19
C GLU A 49 -13.33 36.61 -4.93
N ASP A 50 -13.15 35.86 -3.83
CA ASP A 50 -11.93 35.13 -3.50
C ASP A 50 -11.84 33.78 -4.24
N LEU A 51 -12.91 33.40 -4.96
CA LEU A 51 -12.94 32.19 -5.76
C LEU A 51 -12.56 32.48 -7.21
N ASP A 52 -11.90 31.52 -7.85
CA ASP A 52 -11.46 31.57 -9.24
C ASP A 52 -12.65 31.32 -10.18
N GLU A 53 -12.88 32.21 -11.14
CA GLU A 53 -14.01 32.16 -12.06
C GLU A 53 -14.02 30.92 -12.94
N GLU A 54 -12.83 30.48 -13.42
CA GLU A 54 -12.72 29.28 -14.24
C GLU A 54 -12.97 28.03 -13.42
N ALA A 55 -12.51 28.00 -12.17
CA ALA A 55 -12.78 26.91 -11.24
C ALA A 55 -14.29 26.84 -10.90
N ILE A 56 -14.97 27.98 -10.67
CA ILE A 56 -16.41 28.02 -10.48
C ILE A 56 -17.15 27.48 -11.70
N LYS A 57 -16.80 27.95 -12.88
CA LYS A 57 -17.37 27.45 -14.14
C LYS A 57 -17.19 25.95 -14.30
N ARG A 58 -15.99 25.46 -14.03
CA ARG A 58 -15.67 24.02 -14.08
C ARG A 58 -16.48 23.22 -13.04
N ALA A 59 -16.59 23.70 -11.81
CA ALA A 59 -17.43 23.08 -10.77
C ALA A 59 -18.89 23.01 -11.20
N ARG A 60 -19.42 24.06 -11.79
CA ARG A 60 -20.78 24.13 -12.30
C ARG A 60 -21.04 23.10 -13.42
N GLU A 61 -20.10 22.97 -14.36
CA GLU A 61 -20.16 21.97 -15.44
C GLU A 61 -20.19 20.54 -14.89
N LEU A 62 -19.27 20.23 -13.95
CA LEU A 62 -19.18 18.91 -13.35
C LEU A 62 -20.40 18.56 -12.51
N PHE A 63 -20.89 19.50 -11.70
CA PHE A 63 -22.12 19.31 -10.94
C PHE A 63 -23.35 19.11 -11.83
N SER A 64 -23.42 19.84 -12.94
CA SER A 64 -24.51 19.68 -13.94
C SER A 64 -24.48 18.31 -14.59
N LYS A 65 -23.31 17.77 -14.91
CA LYS A 65 -23.16 16.41 -15.44
C LYS A 65 -23.70 15.36 -14.50
N ARG A 66 -23.49 15.50 -13.18
CA ARG A 66 -24.01 14.59 -12.17
C ARG A 66 -25.55 14.58 -12.10
N GLN A 67 -26.18 15.66 -12.50
CA GLN A 67 -27.64 15.78 -12.56
C GLN A 67 -28.19 15.42 -13.95
N SER A 68 -27.38 14.86 -14.86
CA SER A 68 -27.71 14.64 -16.27
C SER A 68 -28.97 13.80 -16.51
N ASP A 69 -29.27 12.85 -15.61
CA ASP A 69 -30.43 11.97 -15.68
C ASP A 69 -31.77 12.70 -15.42
N ARG A 70 -31.69 13.98 -15.06
CA ARG A 70 -32.85 14.82 -14.74
C ARG A 70 -32.84 16.10 -15.57
N LYS A 71 -33.33 16.05 -16.84
CA LYS A 71 -33.40 17.22 -17.76
C LYS A 71 -33.95 18.49 -17.07
N LYS A 72 -35.01 18.35 -16.25
CA LYS A 72 -35.58 19.47 -15.47
C LYS A 72 -34.58 20.06 -14.46
N ALA A 73 -33.71 19.23 -13.86
CA ALA A 73 -32.69 19.72 -12.89
C ALA A 73 -31.64 20.58 -13.61
N GLN A 74 -31.21 20.21 -14.80
CA GLN A 74 -30.24 21.00 -15.58
C GLN A 74 -30.80 22.37 -15.99
N GLU A 75 -32.09 22.45 -16.39
CA GLU A 75 -32.73 23.73 -16.71
C GLU A 75 -32.81 24.65 -15.47
N VAL A 76 -33.09 24.07 -14.31
CA VAL A 76 -33.11 24.83 -13.05
C VAL A 76 -31.68 25.32 -12.71
N LEU A 77 -30.65 24.49 -12.84
CA LEU A 77 -29.27 24.87 -12.55
C LEU A 77 -28.76 26.02 -13.43
N LYS A 78 -29.25 26.12 -14.70
CA LYS A 78 -28.88 27.22 -15.59
C LYS A 78 -29.37 28.57 -15.10
N LYS A 79 -30.44 28.61 -14.31
CA LYS A 79 -31.08 29.85 -13.80
C LYS A 79 -30.53 30.28 -12.44
N LEU A 80 -29.78 29.43 -11.75
CA LEU A 80 -29.20 29.71 -10.42
C LEU A 80 -27.93 30.53 -10.56
N SER A 81 -27.73 31.42 -9.61
CA SER A 81 -26.44 32.10 -9.40
C SER A 81 -25.33 31.10 -9.02
N ASP A 82 -24.09 31.49 -9.17
CA ASP A 82 -22.95 30.62 -8.84
C ASP A 82 -22.98 30.18 -7.39
N ILE A 83 -23.23 31.10 -6.47
CA ILE A 83 -23.32 30.79 -5.02
C ILE A 83 -24.43 29.78 -4.70
N GLU A 84 -25.57 29.85 -5.40
CA GLU A 84 -26.65 28.89 -5.21
C GLU A 84 -26.27 27.50 -5.75
N VAL A 85 -25.54 27.43 -6.85
CA VAL A 85 -25.02 26.17 -7.39
C VAL A 85 -23.98 25.59 -6.43
N LEU A 86 -23.04 26.38 -5.91
CA LEU A 86 -22.02 25.95 -4.95
C LEU A 86 -22.66 25.47 -3.63
N ASN A 87 -23.75 26.10 -3.16
CA ASN A 87 -24.53 25.61 -2.03
C ASN A 87 -25.14 24.22 -2.30
N LYS A 88 -25.72 24.01 -3.48
CA LYS A 88 -26.30 22.72 -3.88
C LYS A 88 -25.22 21.63 -4.07
N ALA A 89 -24.05 22.02 -4.53
CA ALA A 89 -22.90 21.13 -4.67
C ALA A 89 -22.25 20.78 -3.31
N GLY A 90 -22.68 21.42 -2.20
CA GLY A 90 -22.13 21.19 -0.87
C GLY A 90 -20.72 21.78 -0.69
N ILE A 91 -20.41 22.84 -1.43
CA ILE A 91 -19.10 23.54 -1.37
C ILE A 91 -19.19 24.76 -0.43
N THR A 92 -20.32 25.43 -0.40
CA THR A 92 -20.61 26.56 0.48
C THR A 92 -21.77 26.23 1.45
N ILE A 93 -21.94 27.01 2.51
CA ILE A 93 -23.00 26.84 3.50
C ILE A 93 -23.82 28.13 3.60
N LYS A 94 -25.07 28.11 3.12
CA LYS A 94 -25.97 29.28 3.13
C LYS A 94 -25.32 30.54 2.53
N GLY A 95 -24.57 30.36 1.45
CA GLY A 95 -23.86 31.46 0.78
C GLY A 95 -22.50 31.84 1.41
N LYS A 96 -22.15 31.28 2.55
CA LYS A 96 -20.88 31.54 3.21
C LYS A 96 -19.78 30.64 2.64
N ILE A 97 -18.59 31.20 2.47
CA ILE A 97 -17.43 30.49 1.96
C ILE A 97 -16.85 29.59 3.04
N THR A 98 -16.55 28.35 2.68
CA THR A 98 -15.96 27.34 3.56
C THR A 98 -14.47 27.08 3.21
N ARG A 99 -13.74 26.41 4.10
CA ARG A 99 -12.38 25.90 3.77
C ARG A 99 -12.39 25.04 2.50
N THR A 100 -13.45 24.23 2.30
CA THR A 100 -13.63 23.44 1.05
C THR A 100 -13.75 24.34 -0.19
N ALA A 101 -14.51 25.44 -0.11
CA ALA A 101 -14.67 26.36 -1.22
C ALA A 101 -13.32 27.00 -1.60
N LEU A 102 -12.59 27.49 -0.62
CA LEU A 102 -11.25 28.07 -0.85
C LEU A 102 -10.26 27.03 -1.37
N LEU A 103 -10.27 25.80 -0.83
CA LEU A 103 -9.37 24.74 -1.24
C LEU A 103 -9.62 24.32 -2.69
N LEU A 104 -10.87 24.07 -3.07
CA LEU A 104 -11.23 23.56 -4.38
C LEU A 104 -11.27 24.63 -5.46
N LEU A 105 -11.69 25.87 -5.10
CA LEU A 105 -12.03 26.92 -6.05
C LEU A 105 -11.34 28.27 -5.78
N GLY A 106 -10.56 28.40 -4.71
CA GLY A 106 -9.95 29.69 -4.33
C GLY A 106 -8.95 30.20 -5.36
N LYS A 107 -8.90 31.51 -5.58
CA LYS A 107 -7.82 32.18 -6.32
C LYS A 107 -6.48 31.95 -5.62
N SER A 108 -5.38 32.08 -6.35
CA SER A 108 -4.04 31.90 -5.76
C SER A 108 -3.74 32.91 -4.62
N GLU A 109 -4.35 34.09 -4.66
CA GLU A 109 -4.24 35.11 -3.62
C GLU A 109 -4.97 34.70 -2.33
N ALA A 110 -6.05 33.93 -2.44
CA ALA A 110 -6.85 33.48 -1.29
C ALA A 110 -6.10 32.54 -0.33
N LYS A 111 -4.85 32.18 -0.65
CA LYS A 111 -3.97 31.40 0.24
C LYS A 111 -3.75 32.01 1.61
N TYR A 112 -3.90 33.33 1.78
CA TYR A 112 -3.74 33.99 3.06
C TYR A 112 -4.80 33.56 4.10
N PHE A 113 -5.96 33.08 3.65
CA PHE A 113 -6.99 32.52 4.53
C PHE A 113 -6.61 31.19 5.19
N PHE A 114 -5.48 30.60 4.83
CA PHE A 114 -5.00 29.35 5.41
C PHE A 114 -3.95 29.53 6.52
N ASP A 115 -3.96 30.66 7.22
CA ASP A 115 -3.14 30.91 8.41
C ASP A 115 -1.63 30.65 8.21
N GLY A 116 -1.07 31.16 7.10
CA GLY A 116 0.35 31.03 6.78
C GLY A 116 0.80 29.69 6.21
N PHE A 117 -0.12 28.76 6.02
CA PHE A 117 0.10 27.52 5.29
C PHE A 117 -0.48 27.62 3.88
N ILE A 118 0.18 27.04 2.91
CA ILE A 118 -0.29 27.04 1.52
C ILE A 118 -0.68 25.61 1.12
N PRO A 119 -1.96 25.29 0.97
CA PRO A 119 -2.38 24.03 0.40
C PRO A 119 -1.83 23.92 -1.01
N ARG A 120 -1.02 22.87 -1.26
CA ARG A 120 -0.39 22.67 -2.57
C ARG A 120 -0.05 21.22 -2.85
N ILE A 121 0.04 20.94 -4.14
CA ILE A 121 0.65 19.72 -4.66
C ILE A 121 2.01 20.11 -5.23
N THR A 122 3.06 19.40 -4.86
CA THR A 122 4.39 19.57 -5.42
C THR A 122 4.71 18.34 -6.26
N TRP A 123 4.88 18.54 -7.57
CA TRP A 123 5.44 17.53 -8.44
C TRP A 123 6.96 17.70 -8.51
N THR A 124 7.69 16.60 -8.41
CA THR A 124 9.14 16.55 -8.48
C THR A 124 9.58 15.40 -9.38
N LEU A 125 10.39 15.71 -10.38
CA LEU A 125 11.01 14.73 -11.28
C LEU A 125 12.43 14.46 -10.82
N TYR A 126 12.78 13.18 -10.67
CA TYR A 126 14.12 12.74 -10.29
C TYR A 126 14.88 12.13 -11.47
N ASN A 127 16.21 12.32 -11.46
CA ASN A 127 17.14 11.58 -12.30
C ASN A 127 17.38 10.16 -11.76
N ALA A 128 18.08 9.33 -12.53
CA ALA A 128 18.43 7.96 -12.13
C ALA A 128 19.33 7.91 -10.86
N ASP A 129 20.09 8.97 -10.58
CA ASP A 129 20.92 9.13 -9.38
C ASP A 129 20.16 9.72 -8.18
N ASN A 130 18.84 9.82 -8.26
CA ASN A 130 17.95 10.45 -7.29
C ASN A 130 18.18 11.96 -7.08
N SER A 131 18.92 12.64 -7.93
CA SER A 131 18.98 14.10 -7.93
C SER A 131 17.72 14.70 -8.55
N VAL A 132 17.29 15.88 -8.06
CA VAL A 132 16.11 16.57 -8.59
C VAL A 132 16.42 17.12 -9.98
N LYS A 133 15.63 16.73 -10.97
CA LYS A 133 15.72 17.22 -12.34
C LYS A 133 14.82 18.42 -12.59
N ALA A 134 13.61 18.40 -12.08
CA ALA A 134 12.62 19.45 -12.20
C ALA A 134 11.62 19.38 -11.06
N TYR A 135 10.97 20.48 -10.74
CA TYR A 135 9.83 20.51 -9.83
C TYR A 135 8.88 21.63 -10.19
N GLU A 136 7.63 21.49 -9.79
CA GLU A 136 6.60 22.50 -9.92
C GLU A 136 5.61 22.44 -8.76
N HIS A 137 5.11 23.61 -8.37
CA HIS A 137 4.12 23.75 -7.30
C HIS A 137 2.77 24.10 -7.90
N PHE A 138 1.74 23.40 -7.49
CA PHE A 138 0.35 23.64 -7.86
C PHE A 138 -0.40 24.02 -6.59
N ASP A 139 -0.67 25.30 -6.45
CA ASP A 139 -1.47 25.85 -5.34
C ASP A 139 -2.98 25.70 -5.66
N ILE A 140 -3.83 26.22 -4.80
CA ILE A 140 -5.28 26.32 -5.05
C ILE A 140 -5.52 27.10 -6.37
N PRO A 141 -6.59 26.79 -7.11
CA PRO A 141 -7.71 25.87 -6.82
C PRO A 141 -7.37 24.40 -7.13
N MET A 142 -7.59 23.51 -6.13
CA MET A 142 -7.27 22.08 -6.27
C MET A 142 -8.07 21.38 -7.37
N LEU A 143 -9.28 21.83 -7.66
CA LEU A 143 -10.08 21.31 -8.77
C LEU A 143 -9.33 21.40 -10.11
N MET A 144 -8.58 22.47 -10.33
CA MET A 144 -7.79 22.68 -11.54
C MET A 144 -6.37 22.09 -11.43
N ALA A 145 -5.84 21.98 -10.22
CA ALA A 145 -4.49 21.47 -9.97
C ALA A 145 -4.34 20.00 -10.37
N VAL A 146 -5.36 19.16 -10.19
CA VAL A 146 -5.33 17.73 -10.53
C VAL A 146 -4.96 17.50 -12.00
N ASP A 147 -5.65 18.19 -12.92
CA ASP A 147 -5.39 18.06 -14.37
C ASP A 147 -4.01 18.64 -14.74
N LYS A 148 -3.56 19.72 -14.07
CA LYS A 148 -2.22 20.31 -14.27
C LYS A 148 -1.12 19.36 -13.81
N VAL A 149 -1.23 18.75 -12.63
CA VAL A 149 -0.27 17.75 -12.14
C VAL A 149 -0.20 16.57 -13.10
N TYR A 150 -1.35 16.04 -13.51
CA TYR A 150 -1.41 14.94 -14.47
C TYR A 150 -0.66 15.29 -15.77
N SER A 151 -0.82 16.50 -16.30
CA SER A 151 -0.14 16.93 -17.53
C SER A 151 1.38 17.05 -17.41
N ARG A 152 1.93 17.11 -16.18
CA ARG A 152 3.39 17.14 -15.93
C ARG A 152 4.01 15.75 -15.88
N ILE A 153 3.24 14.75 -15.47
CA ILE A 153 3.72 13.38 -15.41
C ILE A 153 4.01 12.87 -16.82
N ARG A 154 5.22 12.37 -17.04
CA ARG A 154 5.66 11.78 -18.31
C ARG A 154 5.02 10.42 -18.47
N ASN A 155 3.86 10.37 -19.06
CA ASN A 155 3.17 9.10 -19.30
C ASN A 155 3.67 8.48 -20.61
N VAL A 156 4.76 7.73 -20.54
CA VAL A 156 5.39 7.09 -21.70
C VAL A 156 4.55 5.89 -22.13
N LYS A 157 4.43 5.69 -23.45
CA LYS A 157 3.79 4.48 -24.00
C LYS A 157 4.81 3.35 -24.14
N TYR A 158 4.48 2.20 -23.58
CA TYR A 158 5.24 0.98 -23.76
C TYR A 158 4.60 0.12 -24.86
N ARG A 159 5.44 -0.47 -25.70
CA ARG A 159 5.01 -1.57 -26.58
C ARG A 159 5.21 -2.88 -25.83
N TYR A 160 4.12 -3.53 -25.55
CA TYR A 160 4.09 -4.76 -24.79
C TYR A 160 3.52 -5.88 -25.64
N ILE A 161 4.19 -7.03 -25.67
CA ILE A 161 3.69 -8.24 -26.32
C ILE A 161 3.03 -9.08 -25.23
N ALA A 162 1.72 -8.95 -25.10
CA ALA A 162 0.92 -9.77 -24.21
C ALA A 162 0.65 -11.13 -24.85
N GLY A 163 1.41 -12.15 -24.44
CA GLY A 163 1.16 -13.55 -24.80
C GLY A 163 1.57 -13.96 -26.23
N GLN A 164 1.54 -15.27 -26.47
CA GLN A 164 1.96 -15.88 -27.74
C GLN A 164 0.93 -15.77 -28.91
N GLN A 165 -0.17 -15.02 -28.72
CA GLN A 165 -1.28 -15.06 -29.68
C GLN A 165 -1.48 -13.79 -30.53
N THR A 166 -0.74 -12.70 -30.28
CA THR A 166 -0.87 -11.48 -31.06
C THR A 166 0.40 -11.15 -31.83
N LEU A 167 0.28 -10.93 -33.13
CA LEU A 167 1.37 -10.53 -34.04
C LEU A 167 1.77 -9.04 -33.88
N PHE A 168 0.97 -8.25 -33.16
CA PHE A 168 1.21 -6.82 -32.95
C PHE A 168 1.32 -6.54 -31.46
N PRO A 169 2.35 -5.76 -31.03
CA PRO A 169 2.44 -5.30 -29.65
C PRO A 169 1.33 -4.29 -29.36
N ASP A 170 0.64 -4.48 -28.24
CA ASP A 170 -0.27 -3.46 -27.72
C ASP A 170 0.52 -2.27 -27.15
N GLU A 171 0.09 -1.04 -27.47
CA GLU A 171 0.63 0.15 -26.85
C GLU A 171 -0.12 0.41 -25.56
N VAL A 172 0.58 0.35 -24.43
CA VAL A 172 0.04 0.55 -23.10
C VAL A 172 0.67 1.80 -22.48
N ASP A 173 -0.15 2.70 -21.95
CA ASP A 173 0.35 3.83 -21.19
C ASP A 173 1.08 3.34 -19.93
N GLN A 174 2.17 4.01 -19.54
CA GLN A 174 2.91 3.70 -18.32
C GLN A 174 2.00 3.73 -17.09
N TYR A 175 1.15 4.74 -17.02
CA TYR A 175 0.17 4.91 -15.96
C TYR A 175 -1.21 5.19 -16.56
N GLU A 176 -2.22 4.49 -16.11
CA GLU A 176 -3.59 4.80 -16.50
C GLU A 176 -4.01 6.16 -15.96
N PRO A 177 -4.62 7.04 -16.78
CA PRO A 177 -5.09 8.35 -16.36
C PRO A 177 -6.01 8.30 -15.15
N GLU A 178 -6.90 7.31 -15.11
CA GLU A 178 -7.85 7.09 -14.01
C GLU A 178 -7.13 6.77 -12.69
N LEU A 179 -6.08 5.94 -12.75
CA LEU A 179 -5.25 5.59 -11.59
C LEU A 179 -4.58 6.83 -10.97
N ILE A 180 -3.93 7.65 -11.80
CA ILE A 180 -3.24 8.85 -11.33
C ILE A 180 -4.24 9.85 -10.71
N LYS A 181 -5.36 10.09 -11.40
CA LYS A 181 -6.42 11.01 -10.93
C LYS A 181 -7.00 10.53 -9.60
N GLU A 182 -7.27 9.24 -9.47
CA GLU A 182 -7.80 8.65 -8.24
C GLU A 182 -6.84 8.88 -7.07
N ILE A 183 -5.54 8.61 -7.25
CA ILE A 183 -4.55 8.77 -6.19
C ILE A 183 -4.41 10.25 -5.78
N ILE A 184 -4.33 11.18 -6.75
CA ILE A 184 -4.22 12.61 -6.44
C ILE A 184 -5.48 13.08 -5.70
N ASN A 185 -6.66 12.68 -6.14
CA ASN A 185 -7.91 13.03 -5.48
C ASN A 185 -8.00 12.43 -4.08
N ASN A 186 -7.54 11.18 -3.89
CA ASN A 186 -7.45 10.56 -2.56
C ASN A 186 -6.48 11.33 -1.65
N CYS A 187 -5.34 11.77 -2.17
CA CYS A 187 -4.44 12.63 -1.40
C CYS A 187 -5.13 13.92 -0.95
N ILE A 188 -5.90 14.60 -1.83
CA ILE A 188 -6.64 15.83 -1.48
C ILE A 188 -7.74 15.52 -0.45
N ALA A 189 -8.53 14.47 -0.65
CA ALA A 189 -9.66 14.11 0.20
C ALA A 189 -9.22 13.70 1.62
N HIS A 190 -8.08 13.00 1.73
CA HIS A 190 -7.59 12.39 2.97
C HIS A 190 -6.45 13.14 3.65
N GLN A 191 -5.92 14.22 3.03
CA GLN A 191 -4.94 15.10 3.65
C GLN A 191 -5.42 15.60 5.01
N ASP A 192 -4.59 15.54 6.03
CA ASP A 192 -4.85 16.28 7.28
C ASP A 192 -4.30 17.70 7.18
N TYR A 193 -5.15 18.62 6.75
CA TYR A 193 -4.79 20.02 6.54
C TYR A 193 -4.38 20.74 7.84
N ARG A 194 -4.72 20.18 9.01
CA ARG A 194 -4.29 20.71 10.32
C ARG A 194 -2.81 20.48 10.56
N LEU A 195 -2.21 19.49 9.92
CA LEU A 195 -0.77 19.22 9.99
C LEU A 195 0.06 20.18 9.11
N ARG A 196 -0.61 21.02 8.31
CA ARG A 196 0.01 22.06 7.47
C ARG A 196 1.06 21.50 6.48
N GLY A 197 0.98 20.23 6.14
CA GLY A 197 1.84 19.58 5.16
C GLY A 197 1.34 19.76 3.73
N LYS A 198 2.20 19.47 2.78
CA LYS A 198 1.88 19.49 1.34
C LYS A 198 1.71 18.07 0.81
N ILE A 199 0.98 17.95 -0.30
CA ILE A 199 0.93 16.72 -1.07
C ILE A 199 2.15 16.69 -1.99
N ASN A 200 2.91 15.58 -2.01
CA ASN A 200 4.04 15.42 -2.93
C ASN A 200 3.72 14.32 -3.95
N VAL A 201 4.06 14.59 -5.19
CA VAL A 201 4.03 13.64 -6.31
C VAL A 201 5.45 13.56 -6.85
N GLU A 202 6.12 12.46 -6.57
CA GLU A 202 7.51 12.23 -6.94
C GLU A 202 7.55 11.26 -8.13
N GLU A 203 8.19 11.69 -9.21
CA GLU A 203 8.30 10.93 -10.44
C GLU A 203 9.72 10.44 -10.64
N PHE A 204 9.86 9.13 -10.71
CA PHE A 204 11.07 8.40 -11.05
C PHE A 204 10.94 7.79 -12.45
N GLU A 205 11.98 7.13 -12.93
CA GLU A 205 11.96 6.46 -14.25
C GLU A 205 10.94 5.32 -14.32
N ASP A 206 10.78 4.60 -13.22
CA ASP A 206 10.03 3.34 -13.13
C ASP A 206 8.78 3.40 -12.24
N ARG A 207 8.58 4.50 -11.52
CA ARG A 207 7.49 4.62 -10.54
C ARG A 207 7.08 6.06 -10.27
N LEU A 208 5.87 6.20 -9.78
CA LEU A 208 5.35 7.41 -9.14
C LEU A 208 5.18 7.16 -7.65
N VAL A 209 5.54 8.14 -6.83
CA VAL A 209 5.34 8.10 -5.37
C VAL A 209 4.46 9.27 -4.96
N PHE A 210 3.36 8.98 -4.29
CA PHE A 210 2.42 9.97 -3.79
C PHE A 210 2.49 9.99 -2.27
N ILE A 211 2.64 11.17 -1.70
CA ILE A 211 2.81 11.35 -0.26
C ILE A 211 1.82 12.40 0.22
N ASN A 212 1.03 12.05 1.23
CA ASN A 212 0.16 13.00 1.91
C ASN A 212 0.23 12.83 3.43
N GLU A 213 -0.01 13.92 4.16
CA GLU A 213 -0.05 13.91 5.60
C GLU A 213 -1.43 13.47 6.09
N GLY A 214 -1.43 12.66 7.14
CA GLY A 214 -2.62 12.10 7.79
C GLY A 214 -2.51 10.59 7.94
N ALA A 215 -3.06 10.06 9.02
CA ALA A 215 -3.06 8.61 9.23
C ALA A 215 -3.93 7.89 8.19
N PHE A 216 -3.53 6.70 7.80
CA PHE A 216 -4.32 5.82 6.95
C PHE A 216 -5.57 5.36 7.72
N ILE A 217 -6.75 5.60 7.16
CA ILE A 217 -8.02 5.35 7.87
C ILE A 217 -8.34 3.85 7.94
N PRO A 218 -8.23 3.06 6.86
CA PRO A 218 -8.20 1.61 6.99
C PRO A 218 -6.91 1.24 7.74
N GLU A 219 -6.99 0.47 8.80
CA GLU A 219 -5.80 0.13 9.59
C GLU A 219 -4.74 -0.60 8.76
N THR A 220 -5.17 -1.39 7.78
CA THR A 220 -4.31 -2.14 6.84
C THR A 220 -4.85 -2.10 5.41
N ILE A 221 -3.96 -2.37 4.44
CA ILE A 221 -4.36 -2.50 3.04
C ILE A 221 -5.25 -3.73 2.81
N GLU A 222 -4.97 -4.82 3.51
CA GLU A 222 -5.80 -6.03 3.46
C GLU A 222 -7.25 -5.72 3.79
N GLN A 223 -7.49 -4.89 4.81
CA GLN A 223 -8.83 -4.44 5.19
C GLN A 223 -9.47 -3.57 4.12
N ALA A 224 -8.70 -2.65 3.52
CA ALA A 224 -9.19 -1.79 2.44
C ALA A 224 -9.57 -2.57 1.16
N LEU A 225 -8.96 -3.74 0.95
CA LEU A 225 -9.24 -4.64 -0.18
C LEU A 225 -10.35 -5.66 0.09
N GLU A 226 -10.91 -5.72 1.30
CA GLU A 226 -12.03 -6.60 1.62
C GLU A 226 -13.28 -6.20 0.84
N PRO A 227 -13.99 -7.16 0.21
CA PRO A 227 -15.22 -6.86 -0.50
C PRO A 227 -16.26 -6.18 0.40
N GLY A 228 -16.74 -5.01 -0.02
CA GLY A 228 -17.75 -4.26 0.73
C GLY A 228 -17.21 -3.49 1.94
N TYR A 229 -15.90 -3.41 2.13
CA TYR A 229 -15.32 -2.58 3.18
C TYR A 229 -15.79 -1.12 3.04
N LYS A 230 -16.16 -0.55 4.17
CA LYS A 230 -16.49 0.89 4.29
C LYS A 230 -15.68 1.50 5.41
N PRO A 231 -14.98 2.62 5.15
CA PRO A 231 -14.24 3.30 6.20
C PRO A 231 -15.19 3.71 7.35
N PRO A 232 -14.76 3.58 8.61
CA PRO A 232 -15.59 3.93 9.76
C PRO A 232 -15.88 5.43 9.86
N TYR A 233 -15.06 6.27 9.24
CA TYR A 233 -15.21 7.72 9.17
C TYR A 233 -14.38 8.28 8.01
N TYR A 234 -14.63 9.55 7.67
CA TYR A 234 -13.79 10.35 6.78
C TYR A 234 -13.26 11.56 7.56
N ARG A 235 -12.00 11.95 7.32
CA ARG A 235 -11.39 13.10 7.99
C ARG A 235 -12.02 14.43 7.58
N ASN A 236 -12.24 14.61 6.28
CA ASN A 236 -12.77 15.80 5.67
C ASN A 236 -14.12 15.49 5.02
N VAL A 237 -15.16 15.18 5.83
CA VAL A 237 -16.47 14.71 5.31
C VAL A 237 -17.09 15.70 4.34
N PHE A 238 -17.02 17.00 4.68
CA PHE A 238 -17.63 18.05 3.86
C PHE A 238 -16.90 18.18 2.52
N LEU A 239 -15.57 18.16 2.51
CA LEU A 239 -14.74 18.14 1.30
C LEU A 239 -15.01 16.90 0.45
N CYS A 240 -15.01 15.70 1.04
CA CYS A 240 -15.29 14.47 0.32
C CYS A 240 -16.64 14.51 -0.38
N ASN A 241 -17.69 15.00 0.29
CA ASN A 241 -19.04 15.14 -0.30
C ASN A 241 -19.02 16.13 -1.48
N ALA A 242 -18.32 17.25 -1.35
CA ALA A 242 -18.17 18.23 -2.44
C ALA A 242 -17.42 17.59 -3.64
N MET A 243 -16.31 16.88 -3.37
CA MET A 243 -15.53 16.19 -4.40
C MET A 243 -16.34 15.10 -5.13
N VAL A 244 -17.20 14.37 -4.40
CA VAL A 244 -18.15 13.43 -4.99
C VAL A 244 -19.12 14.16 -5.91
N ASN A 245 -19.66 15.30 -5.50
CA ASN A 245 -20.59 16.10 -6.29
C ASN A 245 -19.93 16.68 -7.55
N LEU A 246 -18.61 16.84 -7.55
CA LEU A 246 -17.80 17.30 -8.67
C LEU A 246 -17.16 16.17 -9.49
N TYR A 247 -17.55 14.91 -9.31
CA TYR A 247 -16.92 13.75 -9.98
C TYR A 247 -15.41 13.66 -9.82
N MET A 248 -14.86 14.19 -8.73
CA MET A 248 -13.44 14.03 -8.39
C MET A 248 -13.17 12.66 -7.77
N ILE A 249 -14.08 12.19 -6.91
CA ILE A 249 -14.02 10.87 -6.26
C ILE A 249 -15.36 10.14 -6.36
N ASP A 250 -15.34 8.81 -6.23
CA ASP A 250 -16.56 7.98 -6.16
C ASP A 250 -16.95 7.67 -4.70
N THR A 251 -18.24 7.37 -4.49
CA THR A 251 -18.81 7.03 -3.18
C THR A 251 -18.71 5.55 -2.82
N ASN A 252 -18.36 4.69 -3.78
CA ASN A 252 -18.48 3.24 -3.61
C ASN A 252 -17.30 2.58 -2.88
N SER A 253 -16.36 3.35 -2.34
CA SER A 253 -15.13 2.85 -1.70
C SER A 253 -14.31 1.94 -2.61
N MET A 254 -14.40 2.15 -3.92
CA MET A 254 -13.75 1.33 -4.95
C MET A 254 -12.34 1.83 -5.30
N GLY A 255 -11.91 3.01 -4.80
CA GLY A 255 -10.66 3.66 -5.21
C GLY A 255 -9.44 2.76 -5.05
N ILE A 256 -9.18 2.26 -3.83
CA ILE A 256 -8.04 1.36 -3.59
C ILE A 256 -8.18 0.04 -4.37
N PRO A 257 -9.29 -0.71 -4.30
CA PRO A 257 -9.47 -1.90 -5.12
C PRO A 257 -9.29 -1.66 -6.63
N MET A 258 -9.80 -0.54 -7.16
CA MET A 258 -9.66 -0.17 -8.57
C MET A 258 -8.19 0.05 -8.95
N MET A 259 -7.41 0.74 -8.13
CA MET A 259 -5.98 0.96 -8.37
C MET A 259 -5.21 -0.37 -8.48
N TYR A 260 -5.52 -1.32 -7.59
CA TYR A 260 -4.94 -2.66 -7.63
C TYR A 260 -5.38 -3.43 -8.86
N GLN A 261 -6.66 -3.33 -9.24
CA GLN A 261 -7.19 -3.98 -10.43
C GLN A 261 -6.53 -3.46 -11.71
N ILE A 262 -6.40 -2.13 -11.86
CA ILE A 262 -5.73 -1.51 -13.01
C ILE A 262 -4.29 -2.02 -13.15
N GLN A 263 -3.51 -2.04 -12.06
CA GLN A 263 -2.13 -2.53 -12.09
C GLN A 263 -2.06 -4.03 -12.41
N ARG A 264 -2.98 -4.82 -11.85
CA ARG A 264 -3.12 -6.24 -12.17
C ARG A 264 -3.41 -6.45 -13.65
N ASP A 265 -4.40 -5.75 -14.21
CA ASP A 265 -4.83 -5.94 -15.60
C ASP A 265 -3.72 -5.55 -16.60
N LYS A 266 -2.85 -4.60 -16.19
CA LYS A 266 -1.63 -4.24 -16.94
C LYS A 266 -0.46 -5.17 -16.69
N CYS A 267 -0.58 -6.13 -15.77
CA CYS A 267 0.51 -6.99 -15.31
C CYS A 267 1.71 -6.21 -14.77
N PHE A 268 1.45 -5.06 -14.18
CA PHE A 268 2.43 -4.27 -13.46
C PHE A 268 2.44 -4.65 -11.97
N PRO A 269 3.54 -4.38 -11.24
CA PRO A 269 3.57 -4.61 -9.81
C PRO A 269 2.44 -3.87 -9.11
N LEU A 270 1.82 -4.53 -8.10
CA LEU A 270 0.76 -3.94 -7.33
C LEU A 270 1.24 -2.68 -6.59
N PRO A 271 0.37 -1.69 -6.37
CA PRO A 271 0.72 -0.51 -5.58
C PRO A 271 1.20 -0.91 -4.19
N THR A 272 2.21 -0.23 -3.68
CA THR A 272 2.70 -0.43 -2.32
C THR A 272 2.39 0.78 -1.45
N TYR A 273 2.03 0.52 -0.19
CA TYR A 273 1.74 1.54 0.80
C TYR A 273 2.78 1.46 1.92
N ASP A 274 3.52 2.54 2.13
CA ASP A 274 4.33 2.71 3.32
C ASP A 274 3.54 3.52 4.36
N LEU A 275 3.22 2.86 5.47
CA LEU A 275 2.44 3.39 6.59
C LEU A 275 3.29 3.48 7.87
N ASN A 276 4.61 3.30 7.77
CA ASN A 276 5.51 3.27 8.93
C ASN A 276 5.71 4.65 9.56
N THR A 277 5.58 5.72 8.76
CA THR A 277 5.67 7.08 9.27
C THR A 277 4.32 7.51 9.85
N ILE A 278 4.32 7.88 11.12
CA ILE A 278 3.12 8.35 11.81
C ILE A 278 2.54 9.55 11.07
N ASN A 279 1.22 9.56 10.89
CA ASN A 279 0.49 10.62 10.21
C ASN A 279 0.98 10.92 8.79
N ARG A 280 1.48 9.90 8.08
CA ARG A 280 1.84 10.01 6.67
C ARG A 280 1.47 8.75 5.92
N VAL A 281 0.93 8.93 4.74
CA VAL A 281 0.67 7.85 3.79
C VAL A 281 1.55 8.06 2.57
N THR A 282 2.32 7.04 2.22
CA THR A 282 3.12 7.02 0.99
C THR A 282 2.64 5.88 0.10
N VAL A 283 2.23 6.21 -1.11
CA VAL A 283 1.74 5.25 -2.11
C VAL A 283 2.71 5.22 -3.27
N THR A 284 3.25 4.05 -3.60
CA THR A 284 4.10 3.86 -4.78
C THR A 284 3.34 3.08 -5.84
N VAL A 285 3.29 3.62 -7.05
CA VAL A 285 2.73 2.99 -8.24
C VAL A 285 3.84 2.74 -9.25
N TYR A 286 3.98 1.52 -9.67
CA TYR A 286 5.00 1.11 -10.62
C TYR A 286 4.50 1.26 -12.06
N GLY A 287 5.32 1.88 -12.91
CA GLY A 287 5.03 2.10 -14.33
C GLY A 287 5.86 1.20 -15.25
N LYS A 288 6.44 0.12 -14.73
CA LYS A 288 7.32 -0.79 -15.46
C LYS A 288 7.19 -2.20 -14.91
N ILE A 289 7.29 -3.19 -15.78
CA ILE A 289 7.42 -4.59 -15.36
C ILE A 289 8.77 -4.75 -14.68
N LEU A 290 8.78 -5.03 -13.39
CA LEU A 290 10.00 -5.26 -12.61
C LEU A 290 10.43 -6.73 -12.65
N ASP A 291 9.47 -7.66 -12.65
CA ASP A 291 9.72 -9.09 -12.65
C ASP A 291 8.72 -9.81 -13.59
N LYS A 292 9.24 -10.51 -14.60
CA LYS A 292 8.42 -11.31 -15.54
C LYS A 292 7.65 -12.42 -14.85
N ASN A 293 8.21 -13.01 -13.81
CA ASN A 293 7.59 -14.11 -13.08
C ASN A 293 6.39 -13.63 -12.25
N TYR A 294 6.51 -12.42 -11.67
CA TYR A 294 5.40 -11.76 -10.99
C TYR A 294 4.25 -11.47 -11.95
N THR A 295 4.58 -10.98 -13.13
CA THR A 295 3.62 -10.75 -14.21
C THR A 295 2.87 -12.04 -14.58
N GLN A 296 3.56 -13.18 -14.68
CA GLN A 296 2.93 -14.48 -14.95
C GLN A 296 1.99 -14.93 -13.83
N LEU A 297 2.31 -14.65 -12.55
CA LEU A 297 1.42 -14.95 -11.43
C LEU A 297 0.08 -14.22 -11.56
N LEU A 298 0.12 -12.95 -11.90
CA LEU A 298 -1.09 -12.15 -12.07
C LEU A 298 -1.96 -12.68 -13.23
N TYR A 299 -1.33 -13.07 -14.35
CA TYR A 299 -2.03 -13.61 -15.52
C TYR A 299 -2.68 -14.98 -15.29
N SER A 300 -1.98 -15.85 -14.57
CA SER A 300 -2.39 -17.25 -14.45
C SER A 300 -3.52 -17.49 -13.47
N ASN A 301 -3.94 -16.45 -12.73
CA ASN A 301 -4.91 -16.56 -11.66
C ASN A 301 -6.02 -15.48 -11.76
N GLU A 302 -6.63 -15.37 -12.95
CA GLU A 302 -7.73 -14.41 -13.20
C GLU A 302 -8.91 -14.56 -12.23
N ASP A 303 -9.15 -15.78 -11.71
CA ASP A 303 -10.24 -16.10 -10.78
C ASP A 303 -9.95 -15.73 -9.31
N LEU A 304 -8.72 -15.29 -8.98
CA LEU A 304 -8.39 -14.93 -7.61
C LEU A 304 -8.91 -13.52 -7.27
N ASP A 305 -9.55 -13.41 -6.11
CA ASP A 305 -9.91 -12.11 -5.57
C ASP A 305 -8.66 -11.25 -5.25
N MET A 306 -8.82 -9.93 -5.30
CA MET A 306 -7.71 -8.99 -5.19
C MET A 306 -6.97 -9.08 -3.86
N ARG A 307 -7.67 -9.37 -2.76
CA ARG A 307 -7.05 -9.59 -1.45
C ARG A 307 -6.12 -10.80 -1.48
N THR A 308 -6.55 -11.89 -2.11
CA THR A 308 -5.73 -13.11 -2.27
C THR A 308 -4.48 -12.85 -3.11
N VAL A 309 -4.61 -12.11 -4.21
CA VAL A 309 -3.46 -11.70 -5.06
C VAL A 309 -2.47 -10.86 -4.25
N PHE A 310 -2.94 -9.88 -3.52
CA PHE A 310 -2.11 -9.04 -2.65
C PHE A 310 -1.37 -9.83 -1.58
N LEU A 311 -2.06 -10.77 -0.92
CA LEU A 311 -1.44 -11.64 0.09
C LEU A 311 -0.38 -12.58 -0.51
N LEU A 312 -0.59 -13.08 -1.72
CA LEU A 312 0.42 -13.87 -2.45
C LEU A 312 1.65 -13.03 -2.82
N ASP A 313 1.44 -11.78 -3.23
CA ASP A 313 2.53 -10.83 -3.48
C ASP A 313 3.38 -10.62 -2.23
N LYS A 314 2.76 -10.42 -1.07
CA LYS A 314 3.47 -10.32 0.22
C LYS A 314 4.29 -11.57 0.53
N VAL A 315 3.69 -12.75 0.35
CA VAL A 315 4.40 -14.02 0.57
C VAL A 315 5.61 -14.18 -0.37
N GLN A 316 5.48 -13.78 -1.64
CA GLN A 316 6.61 -13.81 -2.59
C GLN A 316 7.74 -12.87 -2.22
N LYS A 317 7.39 -11.68 -1.69
CA LYS A 317 8.36 -10.69 -1.19
C LYS A 317 8.92 -11.05 0.19
N GLN A 318 8.55 -12.22 0.73
CA GLN A 318 8.91 -12.68 2.08
C GLN A 318 8.44 -11.72 3.20
N GLU A 319 7.38 -10.96 2.94
CA GLU A 319 6.74 -10.12 3.93
C GLU A 319 5.83 -10.95 4.85
N VAL A 320 5.68 -10.48 6.09
CA VAL A 320 4.84 -11.17 7.07
C VAL A 320 3.37 -10.98 6.72
N VAL A 321 2.63 -12.10 6.63
CA VAL A 321 1.17 -12.11 6.54
C VAL A 321 0.56 -12.48 7.89
N SER A 322 -0.70 -12.12 8.14
CA SER A 322 -1.36 -12.51 9.39
C SER A 322 -1.57 -14.03 9.48
N LYS A 323 -1.68 -14.55 10.69
CA LYS A 323 -1.96 -15.98 10.91
C LYS A 323 -3.29 -16.45 10.29
N GLU A 324 -4.25 -15.54 10.22
CA GLU A 324 -5.56 -15.76 9.61
C GLU A 324 -5.43 -15.83 8.09
N SER A 325 -4.76 -14.85 7.48
CA SER A 325 -4.45 -14.82 6.05
C SER A 325 -3.67 -16.05 5.61
N PHE A 326 -2.69 -16.48 6.41
CA PHE A 326 -1.97 -17.75 6.15
C PHE A 326 -2.91 -18.96 6.10
N LYS A 327 -3.84 -19.08 7.05
CA LYS A 327 -4.80 -20.20 7.07
C LYS A 327 -5.70 -20.21 5.84
N ASP A 328 -6.16 -19.02 5.41
CA ASP A 328 -6.99 -18.88 4.21
C ASP A 328 -6.22 -19.26 2.94
N LEU A 329 -5.03 -18.70 2.74
CA LEU A 329 -4.16 -19.04 1.61
C LEU A 329 -3.80 -20.52 1.57
N LYS A 330 -3.54 -21.14 2.73
CA LYS A 330 -3.23 -22.57 2.84
C LYS A 330 -4.43 -23.43 2.49
N LYS A 331 -5.63 -23.05 2.93
CA LYS A 331 -6.88 -23.74 2.57
C LYS A 331 -7.13 -23.69 1.06
N LYS A 332 -6.78 -22.58 0.40
CA LYS A 332 -6.83 -22.41 -1.06
C LYS A 332 -5.72 -23.17 -1.79
N GLY A 333 -4.76 -23.78 -1.07
CA GLY A 333 -3.62 -24.50 -1.67
C GLY A 333 -2.59 -23.59 -2.33
N LEU A 334 -2.55 -22.30 -2.00
CA LEU A 334 -1.72 -21.29 -2.64
C LEU A 334 -0.36 -21.13 -1.95
N VAL A 335 -0.24 -21.53 -0.68
CA VAL A 335 0.99 -21.42 0.10
C VAL A 335 1.29 -22.69 0.87
N GLU A 336 2.57 -22.88 1.16
CA GLU A 336 3.12 -23.96 1.97
C GLU A 336 3.97 -23.42 3.13
N GLY A 337 4.48 -24.31 3.97
CA GLY A 337 5.31 -23.95 5.11
C GLY A 337 4.54 -23.97 6.43
N ARG A 338 5.21 -23.43 7.46
CA ARG A 338 4.64 -23.25 8.81
C ARG A 338 4.80 -21.80 9.22
N TYR A 339 3.70 -21.21 9.71
CA TYR A 339 3.71 -19.85 10.20
C TYR A 339 4.82 -19.60 11.26
N PRO A 340 5.60 -18.52 11.19
CA PRO A 340 5.53 -17.42 10.22
C PRO A 340 6.26 -17.69 8.88
N ASN A 341 7.01 -18.78 8.73
CA ASN A 341 7.83 -19.11 7.57
C ASN A 341 6.95 -19.71 6.45
N VAL A 342 6.38 -18.83 5.64
CA VAL A 342 5.43 -19.15 4.59
C VAL A 342 6.06 -18.88 3.23
N PHE A 343 5.79 -19.74 2.25
CA PHE A 343 6.21 -19.55 0.86
C PHE A 343 5.13 -20.06 -0.09
N VAL A 344 5.17 -19.63 -1.35
CA VAL A 344 4.18 -20.01 -2.35
C VAL A 344 4.23 -21.51 -2.61
N SER A 345 3.07 -22.13 -2.86
CA SER A 345 2.98 -23.57 -3.15
C SER A 345 3.69 -23.95 -4.46
N PHE A 346 4.03 -25.23 -4.63
CA PHE A 346 4.63 -25.71 -5.86
C PHE A 346 3.77 -25.38 -7.09
N LYS A 347 2.45 -25.49 -6.98
CA LYS A 347 1.52 -25.16 -8.06
C LYS A 347 1.67 -23.71 -8.51
N VAL A 348 1.76 -22.76 -7.57
CA VAL A 348 1.96 -21.34 -7.86
C VAL A 348 3.37 -21.11 -8.42
N ALA A 349 4.39 -21.70 -7.80
CA ALA A 349 5.78 -21.57 -8.23
C ALA A 349 6.03 -22.15 -9.64
N ASP A 350 5.30 -23.19 -10.04
CA ASP A 350 5.37 -23.76 -11.38
C ASP A 350 4.78 -22.81 -12.43
N ILE A 351 3.61 -22.25 -12.16
CA ILE A 351 2.94 -21.29 -13.04
C ILE A 351 3.82 -20.05 -13.26
N VAL A 352 4.46 -19.54 -12.22
CA VAL A 352 5.28 -18.31 -12.29
C VAL A 352 6.74 -18.57 -12.66
N GLY A 353 7.11 -19.80 -13.03
CA GLY A 353 8.48 -20.13 -13.40
C GLY A 353 9.50 -20.06 -12.24
N GLN A 354 9.04 -20.08 -11.00
CA GLN A 354 9.88 -19.94 -9.77
C GLN A 354 10.18 -21.28 -9.09
N LYS A 355 10.22 -22.37 -9.81
CA LYS A 355 10.54 -23.71 -9.24
C LYS A 355 11.84 -23.72 -8.43
N ALA A 356 12.86 -23.02 -8.89
CA ALA A 356 14.14 -22.93 -8.18
C ALA A 356 13.99 -22.19 -6.83
N ALA A 357 13.21 -21.11 -6.78
CA ALA A 357 12.92 -20.41 -5.53
C ALA A 357 12.07 -21.28 -4.57
N TYR A 358 11.09 -22.01 -5.11
CA TYR A 358 10.32 -22.96 -4.32
C TYR A 358 11.21 -24.02 -3.67
N VAL A 359 12.12 -24.63 -4.46
CA VAL A 359 13.05 -25.64 -3.94
C VAL A 359 13.95 -25.06 -2.84
N ARG A 360 14.47 -23.85 -3.03
CA ARG A 360 15.27 -23.16 -2.00
C ARG A 360 14.44 -22.86 -0.72
N ASN A 361 13.22 -22.38 -0.89
CA ASN A 361 12.35 -22.05 0.24
C ASN A 361 11.88 -23.27 1.02
N LYS A 362 11.65 -24.39 0.33
CA LYS A 362 11.27 -25.66 0.95
C LYS A 362 12.47 -26.33 1.62
N GLY A 363 13.65 -26.18 1.03
CA GLY A 363 14.88 -26.91 1.43
C GLY A 363 14.82 -28.38 1.08
N LEU A 364 15.90 -29.08 1.38
CA LEU A 364 15.99 -30.53 1.19
C LEU A 364 15.32 -31.28 2.36
N ASP A 365 14.85 -32.48 2.08
CA ASP A 365 14.29 -33.36 3.12
C ASP A 365 15.31 -33.68 4.22
N ASP A 366 14.81 -33.96 5.42
CA ASP A 366 15.65 -34.23 6.59
C ASP A 366 16.56 -35.45 6.36
N ASP A 367 16.11 -36.43 5.59
CA ASP A 367 16.94 -37.62 5.28
C ASP A 367 18.11 -37.28 4.34
N ILE A 368 17.92 -36.38 3.38
CA ILE A 368 19.00 -35.88 2.53
C ILE A 368 19.96 -35.04 3.37
N CYS A 369 19.45 -34.19 4.26
CA CYS A 369 20.27 -33.43 5.20
C CYS A 369 21.12 -34.36 6.10
N LYS A 370 20.55 -35.46 6.61
CA LYS A 370 21.28 -36.47 7.39
C LYS A 370 22.39 -37.13 6.55
N GLN A 371 22.11 -37.48 5.28
CA GLN A 371 23.13 -38.04 4.36
C GLN A 371 24.28 -37.06 4.10
N LEU A 372 23.97 -35.75 3.96
CA LEU A 372 25.02 -34.73 3.82
C LEU A 372 25.88 -34.62 5.06
N ILE A 373 25.28 -34.70 6.25
CA ILE A 373 26.01 -34.75 7.53
C ILE A 373 26.92 -35.98 7.58
N ILE A 374 26.42 -37.16 7.22
CA ILE A 374 27.21 -38.39 7.18
C ILE A 374 28.43 -38.25 6.24
N LYS A 375 28.23 -37.79 5.01
CA LYS A 375 29.29 -37.53 4.05
C LYS A 375 30.33 -36.54 4.56
N ALA A 376 29.86 -35.45 5.18
CA ALA A 376 30.77 -34.46 5.79
C ALA A 376 31.65 -35.10 6.91
N LEU A 377 31.01 -35.84 7.82
CA LEU A 377 31.72 -36.53 8.91
C LEU A 377 32.65 -37.64 8.40
N GLN A 378 32.31 -38.32 7.31
CA GLN A 378 33.19 -39.27 6.66
C GLN A 378 34.45 -38.59 6.09
N SER A 379 34.28 -37.42 5.52
CA SER A 379 35.39 -36.67 4.90
C SER A 379 36.27 -35.95 5.98
N MET A 380 35.66 -35.38 6.99
CA MET A 380 36.33 -34.55 8.00
C MET A 380 36.81 -35.35 9.22
N GLY A 381 36.30 -36.55 9.44
CA GLY A 381 36.51 -37.37 10.62
C GLY A 381 35.71 -36.84 11.83
N GLU A 382 35.75 -35.56 12.09
CA GLU A 382 35.02 -34.85 13.13
C GLU A 382 34.54 -33.47 12.62
N ALA A 383 33.42 -32.97 13.13
CA ALA A 383 32.95 -31.63 12.80
C ALA A 383 32.22 -30.99 13.99
N SER A 384 32.37 -29.67 14.14
CA SER A 384 31.54 -28.89 15.04
C SER A 384 30.14 -28.68 14.46
N LYS A 385 29.19 -28.28 15.30
CA LYS A 385 27.86 -27.88 14.81
C LYS A 385 27.93 -26.76 13.77
N ARG A 386 28.90 -25.82 13.93
CA ARG A 386 29.09 -24.72 12.99
C ARG A 386 29.54 -25.21 11.62
N ASP A 387 30.48 -26.14 11.55
CA ASP A 387 30.97 -26.71 10.31
C ASP A 387 29.81 -27.45 9.57
N LEU A 388 29.01 -28.19 10.33
CA LEU A 388 27.83 -28.88 9.78
C LEU A 388 26.71 -27.93 9.33
N MET A 389 26.57 -26.77 9.99
CA MET A 389 25.66 -25.72 9.51
C MET A 389 26.12 -25.14 8.18
N GLU A 390 27.41 -24.91 8.01
CA GLU A 390 28.00 -24.41 6.75
C GLU A 390 27.80 -25.41 5.61
N VAL A 391 28.03 -26.70 5.88
CA VAL A 391 27.75 -27.78 4.89
C VAL A 391 26.28 -27.83 4.47
N LEU A 392 25.38 -27.57 5.41
CA LEU A 392 23.94 -27.62 5.18
C LEU A 392 23.35 -26.29 4.70
N GLU A 393 24.13 -25.22 4.58
CA GLU A 393 23.63 -23.87 4.30
C GLU A 393 22.68 -23.82 3.09
N LYS A 394 23.09 -24.47 1.98
CA LYS A 394 22.29 -24.54 0.73
C LYS A 394 21.19 -25.61 0.76
N ALA A 395 21.21 -26.50 1.73
CA ALA A 395 20.24 -27.58 1.90
C ALA A 395 19.08 -27.19 2.82
N LEU A 396 19.28 -26.19 3.68
CA LEU A 396 18.26 -25.69 4.61
C LEU A 396 17.32 -24.71 3.91
N PRO A 397 16.04 -24.66 4.33
CA PRO A 397 15.08 -23.71 3.78
C PRO A 397 15.55 -22.24 3.94
N GLU A 398 15.54 -21.46 2.86
CA GLU A 398 15.90 -20.04 2.88
C GLU A 398 14.95 -19.20 3.72
N VAL A 399 13.68 -19.60 3.86
CA VAL A 399 12.67 -18.93 4.68
C VAL A 399 12.92 -19.01 6.18
N LEU A 400 13.90 -19.79 6.64
CA LEU A 400 14.26 -19.92 8.05
C LEU A 400 15.28 -18.86 8.45
N SER A 401 15.10 -18.25 9.63
CA SER A 401 16.13 -17.42 10.25
C SER A 401 17.36 -18.26 10.66
N ASP A 402 18.52 -17.62 10.87
CA ASP A 402 19.73 -18.32 11.28
C ASP A 402 19.56 -19.09 12.59
N GLU A 403 18.76 -18.56 13.52
CA GLU A 403 18.41 -19.25 14.77
C GLU A 403 17.57 -20.49 14.50
N GLN A 404 16.60 -20.40 13.60
CA GLN A 404 15.74 -21.51 13.21
C GLN A 404 16.55 -22.59 12.45
N LYS A 405 17.44 -22.17 11.53
CA LYS A 405 18.39 -23.07 10.87
C LYS A 405 19.27 -23.80 11.87
N SER A 406 19.85 -23.05 12.82
CA SER A 406 20.67 -23.62 13.91
C SER A 406 19.90 -24.63 14.76
N LYS A 407 18.62 -24.34 15.07
CA LYS A 407 17.75 -25.25 15.82
C LYS A 407 17.41 -26.51 15.01
N LYS A 408 17.15 -26.35 13.69
CA LYS A 408 16.89 -27.49 12.80
C LYS A 408 18.09 -28.44 12.73
N VAL A 409 19.29 -27.90 12.55
CA VAL A 409 20.53 -28.71 12.56
C VAL A 409 20.72 -29.42 13.90
N SER A 410 20.48 -28.73 15.03
CA SER A 410 20.51 -29.38 16.34
C SER A 410 19.54 -30.55 16.46
N ASN A 411 18.32 -30.38 15.96
CA ASN A 411 17.31 -31.46 16.01
C ASN A 411 17.71 -32.66 15.14
N LEU A 412 18.27 -32.42 13.93
CA LEU A 412 18.81 -33.47 13.06
C LEU A 412 19.92 -34.26 13.77
N LEU A 413 20.88 -33.55 14.35
CA LEU A 413 22.00 -34.17 15.08
C LEU A 413 21.53 -34.99 16.29
N GLN A 414 20.54 -34.48 17.04
CA GLN A 414 19.96 -35.22 18.16
C GLN A 414 19.20 -36.48 17.70
N ALA A 415 18.48 -36.38 16.60
CA ALA A 415 17.80 -37.52 15.99
C ALA A 415 18.82 -38.60 15.55
N MET A 416 19.87 -38.19 14.81
CA MET A 416 20.94 -39.10 14.39
C MET A 416 21.72 -39.74 15.57
N LYS A 417 21.86 -38.98 16.65
CA LYS A 417 22.46 -39.51 17.88
C LYS A 417 21.57 -40.58 18.55
N LYS A 418 20.25 -40.31 18.59
CA LYS A 418 19.25 -41.26 19.08
C LYS A 418 19.22 -42.54 18.25
N ASP A 419 19.35 -42.38 16.92
CA ASP A 419 19.37 -43.47 15.95
C ASP A 419 20.73 -44.23 15.95
N GLY A 420 21.69 -43.86 16.80
CA GLY A 420 22.99 -44.53 16.88
C GLY A 420 23.94 -44.27 15.70
N ILE A 421 23.69 -43.23 14.90
CA ILE A 421 24.49 -42.90 13.71
C ILE A 421 25.70 -42.02 14.05
N VAL A 422 25.49 -41.06 14.97
CA VAL A 422 26.52 -40.12 15.36
C VAL A 422 26.68 -40.09 16.90
N VAL A 423 27.87 -39.74 17.34
CA VAL A 423 28.17 -39.48 18.74
C VAL A 423 28.83 -38.12 18.91
N THR A 424 28.67 -37.52 20.05
CA THR A 424 29.30 -36.23 20.39
C THR A 424 30.22 -36.35 21.56
N THR A 425 31.36 -35.67 21.49
CA THR A 425 32.33 -35.53 22.60
C THR A 425 32.48 -34.06 22.93
N GLY A 426 32.73 -33.76 24.20
CA GLY A 426 32.80 -32.39 24.70
C GLY A 426 31.45 -31.83 25.13
N THR A 427 31.46 -30.66 25.73
CA THR A 427 30.24 -29.98 26.25
C THR A 427 30.05 -28.65 25.57
N ASN A 428 28.75 -28.34 25.27
CA ASN A 428 28.33 -27.04 24.79
C ASN A 428 29.02 -26.58 23.47
N ARG A 429 29.68 -25.41 23.49
CA ARG A 429 30.28 -24.73 22.33
C ARG A 429 31.43 -25.48 21.67
N TYR A 430 32.05 -26.41 22.39
CA TYR A 430 33.21 -27.21 21.95
C TYR A 430 32.81 -28.65 21.55
N ALA A 431 31.56 -28.97 21.55
CA ALA A 431 31.07 -30.29 21.15
C ALA A 431 31.44 -30.61 19.72
N LYS A 432 32.10 -31.74 19.49
CA LYS A 432 32.39 -32.29 18.18
C LYS A 432 31.57 -33.54 17.93
N TRP A 433 31.17 -33.75 16.70
CA TRP A 433 30.34 -34.86 16.23
C TRP A 433 31.16 -35.79 15.39
N TYR A 434 30.96 -37.11 15.57
CA TYR A 434 31.64 -38.20 14.86
C TYR A 434 30.61 -39.24 14.42
N LEU A 435 30.97 -39.99 13.37
CA LEU A 435 30.22 -41.19 13.04
C LEU A 435 30.56 -42.33 14.00
N ILE A 436 29.57 -43.06 14.41
CA ILE A 436 29.78 -44.33 15.13
C ILE A 436 30.37 -45.33 14.12
N LYS A 437 31.57 -45.82 14.37
CA LYS A 437 32.13 -46.91 13.60
C LYS A 437 31.36 -48.17 13.98
N ASN A 438 30.58 -48.75 13.08
CA ASN A 438 30.16 -50.11 13.24
C ASN A 438 31.37 -51.00 12.92
N ASP A 439 31.89 -51.64 13.94
CA ASP A 439 32.88 -52.70 13.76
C ASP A 439 32.29 -53.87 12.99
#